data_4086e27bcaab37872fea12ea4fac8104
#
_entry.id   4086e27bcaab37872fea12ea4fac8104
#
_cell.length_a   1.000
_cell.length_b   1.000
_cell.length_c   1.000
_cell.angle_alpha   90.00
_cell.angle_beta   90.00
_cell.angle_gamma   90.00
#
_symmetry.space_group_name_H-M   'P 1'
#
loop_
_entity.id
_entity.type
_entity.pdbx_description
1 polymer ?
#
loop_
_entity_poly.entity_id
_entity_poly.type
_entity_poly.pdbx_seq_one_letter_code
_entity_poly.pdbx_strand_id
1 'polypeptide(L)'
;MRKHWFWFLLVMVAVLLVACSEKDTKEEAADADSSDGETKAVTAEGGTIRIGVLASLTGALESYGKQTQRGFDLGIEYATGGTMEVNGKKIEIIYEDTETKPEVAVQKATKLLEDDQVDFLVGSSSSGDTLAVLPLAEEYEKIMVVEPAVADSITGSEFNEYIFRTGRNSSQDAYAAAAAIAGDGVKIATFAPDYSFGWDGVNAFKTAAEKLGAEIVLEEYADPAATDFTSNLQKVMDAKPDYLFVVWAGANSPWNQIADLKIQEKGIKISTGAPDIIALQFMNPLVGMEGFSVYYHTLPQNDVNKWLVEEHQKRFNEVPDLFTPGGMSAAISIVEALKKSDGDADANKLIDVMEGMSFETPKGTMTFREEDHQALQSMYSIRLENQEGVDYPVPVLIRELSPEETAPPVMN
;
A
#
# COMPACT_ATOMS: atom_id res chain seq x y z
N MET A 1 -17.45 58.36 10.76
CA MET A 1 -16.92 59.67 10.27
C MET A 1 -15.89 59.38 9.20
N ARG A 2 -16.21 59.86 7.98
CA ARG A 2 -15.39 60.38 6.92
C ARG A 2 -14.35 59.44 6.30
N LYS A 3 -14.53 58.95 5.09
CA LYS A 3 -14.73 59.55 3.76
C LYS A 3 -13.41 59.82 2.99
N HIS A 4 -13.33 59.18 1.80
CA HIS A 4 -12.82 59.66 0.49
C HIS A 4 -11.30 59.64 0.30
N TRP A 5 -10.70 59.43 -0.93
CA TRP A 5 -11.10 59.73 -2.32
C TRP A 5 -10.07 59.07 -3.26
N PHE A 6 -10.48 58.36 -4.34
CA PHE A 6 -10.35 58.62 -5.78
C PHE A 6 -9.10 59.37 -6.29
N TRP A 7 -8.45 58.82 -7.33
CA TRP A 7 -8.26 59.38 -8.71
C TRP A 7 -7.27 58.49 -9.46
N PHE A 8 -7.68 57.79 -10.54
CA PHE A 8 -7.60 58.06 -12.00
C PHE A 8 -6.27 58.66 -12.48
N LEU A 9 -5.58 57.94 -13.38
CA LEU A 9 -5.20 58.50 -14.69
C LEU A 9 -4.78 57.40 -15.70
N LEU A 10 -5.46 57.46 -16.80
CA LEU A 10 -5.38 56.76 -18.06
C LEU A 10 -4.40 57.57 -18.95
N VAL A 11 -3.44 56.93 -19.64
CA VAL A 11 -2.87 57.49 -20.88
C VAL A 11 -2.64 56.38 -21.92
N MET A 12 -3.10 56.68 -23.05
CA MET A 12 -3.32 55.93 -24.29
C MET A 12 -2.24 56.27 -25.33
N VAL A 13 -2.03 55.34 -26.34
CA VAL A 13 -1.59 55.60 -27.73
C VAL A 13 -0.07 55.71 -27.97
N ALA A 14 0.56 55.02 -28.93
CA ALA A 14 0.28 54.96 -30.36
C ALA A 14 1.08 53.89 -31.12
N VAL A 15 0.48 53.41 -32.14
CA VAL A 15 0.90 52.57 -33.27
C VAL A 15 1.98 53.24 -34.12
N LEU A 16 2.92 52.45 -34.69
CA LEU A 16 3.47 52.74 -36.04
C LEU A 16 3.91 51.45 -36.74
N LEU A 17 3.25 51.17 -37.86
CA LEU A 17 3.58 50.26 -38.93
C LEU A 17 4.66 50.90 -39.84
N VAL A 18 5.63 50.05 -40.27
CA VAL A 18 6.28 50.35 -41.61
C VAL A 18 6.47 48.96 -42.29
N ALA A 19 6.01 48.96 -43.54
CA ALA A 19 6.01 47.86 -44.48
C ALA A 19 7.11 48.02 -45.54
N CYS A 20 7.42 46.88 -46.20
CA CYS A 20 7.92 46.68 -47.57
C CYS A 20 9.35 46.99 -47.91
N SER A 21 10.09 46.00 -48.44
CA SER A 21 10.49 46.01 -49.86
C SER A 21 11.09 44.68 -50.31
N GLU A 22 10.52 44.12 -51.39
CA GLU A 22 11.04 43.01 -52.20
C GLU A 22 12.35 43.41 -52.94
N LYS A 23 13.17 42.38 -53.21
CA LYS A 23 13.81 42.23 -54.52
C LYS A 23 14.30 40.81 -54.82
N ASP A 24 13.75 40.26 -55.87
CA ASP A 24 14.18 39.05 -56.60
C ASP A 24 15.63 39.11 -57.07
N THR A 25 16.28 37.89 -57.08
CA THR A 25 17.14 37.48 -58.20
C THR A 25 17.20 35.94 -58.25
N LYS A 26 16.90 35.42 -59.46
CA LYS A 26 17.06 34.04 -59.93
C LYS A 26 18.52 33.73 -60.25
N GLU A 27 18.88 32.46 -60.09
CA GLU A 27 19.60 31.54 -61.05
C GLU A 27 20.19 30.37 -60.23
N GLU A 28 19.95 29.22 -60.56
CA GLU A 28 20.07 28.19 -61.55
C GLU A 28 20.64 26.87 -60.88
N ALA A 29 20.14 25.75 -61.34
CA ALA A 29 20.23 24.38 -60.87
C ALA A 29 21.61 23.76 -60.83
N ALA A 30 21.84 22.83 -59.93
CA ALA A 30 22.63 21.59 -60.16
C ALA A 30 22.09 20.45 -59.27
N ASP A 31 21.69 19.38 -59.93
CA ASP A 31 21.32 18.07 -59.38
C ASP A 31 22.42 17.46 -58.47
N ALA A 32 22.02 16.98 -57.32
CA ALA A 32 22.68 15.87 -56.64
C ALA A 32 21.64 15.09 -55.80
N ASP A 33 21.31 13.96 -56.28
CA ASP A 33 20.58 12.88 -55.62
C ASP A 33 21.19 12.54 -54.27
N SER A 34 20.41 12.69 -53.19
CA SER A 34 20.65 12.06 -51.89
C SER A 34 19.32 11.75 -51.23
N SER A 35 19.03 10.49 -51.15
CA SER A 35 17.94 9.87 -50.42
C SER A 35 17.90 10.32 -48.96
N ASP A 36 17.07 11.30 -48.64
CA ASP A 36 16.67 11.61 -47.29
C ASP A 36 15.58 10.62 -46.87
N GLY A 37 15.99 9.69 -46.03
CA GLY A 37 15.07 8.93 -45.22
C GLY A 37 14.40 9.93 -44.25
N GLU A 38 13.20 10.36 -44.59
CA GLU A 38 12.30 10.99 -43.59
C GLU A 38 12.10 10.05 -42.41
N THR A 39 12.87 10.28 -41.36
CA THR A 39 12.48 9.81 -40.03
C THR A 39 11.24 10.63 -39.68
N LYS A 40 10.06 10.09 -39.99
CA LYS A 40 8.81 10.58 -39.37
C LYS A 40 9.03 10.49 -37.86
N ALA A 41 9.28 11.60 -37.23
CA ALA A 41 9.02 11.76 -35.82
C ALA A 41 7.53 11.44 -35.66
N VAL A 42 7.24 10.26 -35.14
CA VAL A 42 5.93 9.91 -34.61
C VAL A 42 5.76 10.82 -33.40
N THR A 43 5.13 11.96 -33.62
CA THR A 43 4.52 12.71 -32.53
C THR A 43 3.39 11.83 -32.03
N ALA A 44 3.68 11.00 -31.03
CA ALA A 44 2.65 10.34 -30.28
C ALA A 44 1.78 11.45 -29.67
N GLU A 45 0.53 11.57 -30.10
CA GLU A 45 -0.52 12.22 -29.33
C GLU A 45 -0.77 11.35 -28.10
N GLY A 46 0.19 11.34 -27.16
CA GLY A 46 0.11 10.60 -25.93
C GLY A 46 -0.87 11.28 -24.99
N GLY A 47 -2.00 10.63 -24.72
CA GLY A 47 -2.90 11.02 -23.63
C GLY A 47 -2.17 10.98 -22.29
N THR A 48 -2.87 11.33 -21.23
CA THR A 48 -2.39 11.20 -19.84
C THR A 48 -3.19 10.10 -19.14
N ILE A 49 -2.51 9.22 -18.42
CA ILE A 49 -3.10 8.29 -17.45
C ILE A 49 -3.06 8.96 -16.09
N ARG A 50 -4.20 9.13 -15.45
CA ARG A 50 -4.32 9.72 -14.12
C ARG A 50 -4.58 8.65 -13.09
N ILE A 51 -3.79 8.65 -12.02
CA ILE A 51 -3.91 7.70 -10.91
C ILE A 51 -4.20 8.49 -9.64
N GLY A 52 -5.39 8.27 -9.07
CA GLY A 52 -5.80 8.85 -7.80
C GLY A 52 -5.38 7.96 -6.65
N VAL A 53 -4.58 8.47 -5.73
CA VAL A 53 -4.08 7.72 -4.57
C VAL A 53 -4.70 8.26 -3.29
N LEU A 54 -5.49 7.40 -2.64
CA LEU A 54 -6.09 7.63 -1.32
C LEU A 54 -5.15 7.10 -0.25
N ALA A 55 -4.54 7.97 0.53
CA ALA A 55 -3.62 7.57 1.59
C ALA A 55 -3.92 8.34 2.88
N SER A 56 -3.68 7.72 4.04
CA SER A 56 -3.72 8.42 5.32
C SER A 56 -2.43 9.23 5.47
N LEU A 57 -2.39 10.45 4.91
CA LEU A 57 -1.23 11.34 5.03
C LEU A 57 -1.20 12.08 6.36
N THR A 58 -2.33 12.06 7.07
CA THR A 58 -2.51 12.47 8.47
C THR A 58 -3.39 11.45 9.21
N GLY A 59 -3.54 11.59 10.54
CA GLY A 59 -4.37 10.70 11.35
C GLY A 59 -3.65 9.47 11.89
N ALA A 60 -4.42 8.46 12.31
CA ALA A 60 -3.89 7.31 13.05
C ALA A 60 -2.92 6.42 12.25
N LEU A 61 -3.04 6.40 10.93
CA LEU A 61 -2.21 5.61 10.02
C LEU A 61 -1.27 6.47 9.15
N GLU A 62 -0.89 7.67 9.63
CA GLU A 62 -0.04 8.60 8.90
C GLU A 62 1.28 7.95 8.43
N SER A 63 1.94 7.18 9.30
CA SER A 63 3.17 6.46 8.95
C SER A 63 2.96 5.52 7.75
N TYR A 64 1.87 4.77 7.75
CA TYR A 64 1.53 3.81 6.69
C TYR A 64 1.28 4.51 5.34
N GLY A 65 0.44 5.56 5.37
CA GLY A 65 0.13 6.34 4.16
C GLY A 65 1.37 6.97 3.54
N LYS A 66 2.26 7.54 4.34
CA LYS A 66 3.52 8.13 3.86
C LYS A 66 4.49 7.10 3.29
N GLN A 67 4.58 5.92 3.91
CA GLN A 67 5.40 4.82 3.39
C GLN A 67 4.84 4.33 2.04
N THR A 68 3.52 4.12 1.95
CA THR A 68 2.85 3.73 0.71
C THR A 68 3.05 4.77 -0.40
N GLN A 69 2.92 6.06 -0.09
CA GLN A 69 3.18 7.14 -1.03
C GLN A 69 4.60 7.09 -1.60
N ARG A 70 5.63 7.03 -0.73
CA ARG A 70 7.02 6.94 -1.16
C ARG A 70 7.26 5.71 -2.05
N GLY A 71 6.69 4.58 -1.65
CA GLY A 71 6.77 3.33 -2.42
C GLY A 71 6.11 3.44 -3.78
N PHE A 72 4.93 4.05 -3.85
CA PHE A 72 4.19 4.24 -5.08
C PHE A 72 4.96 5.12 -6.08
N ASP A 73 5.49 6.26 -5.64
CA ASP A 73 6.32 7.14 -6.48
C ASP A 73 7.55 6.41 -7.03
N LEU A 74 8.28 5.70 -6.18
CA LEU A 74 9.43 4.89 -6.59
C LEU A 74 9.02 3.74 -7.53
N GLY A 75 7.85 3.16 -7.33
CA GLY A 75 7.31 2.08 -8.16
C GLY A 75 6.97 2.52 -9.57
N ILE A 76 6.32 3.67 -9.74
CA ILE A 76 6.06 4.25 -11.08
C ILE A 76 7.38 4.53 -11.78
N GLU A 77 8.34 5.14 -11.10
CA GLU A 77 9.66 5.41 -11.68
C GLU A 77 10.38 4.13 -12.10
N TYR A 78 10.42 3.12 -11.22
CA TYR A 78 11.03 1.83 -11.52
C TYR A 78 10.40 1.15 -12.73
N ALA A 79 9.07 1.01 -12.72
CA ALA A 79 8.34 0.28 -13.75
C ALA A 79 8.33 0.97 -15.12
N THR A 80 8.50 2.30 -15.13
CA THR A 80 8.62 3.09 -16.38
C THR A 80 10.08 3.34 -16.81
N GLY A 81 11.06 2.81 -16.07
CA GLY A 81 12.48 3.10 -16.34
C GLY A 81 12.85 4.58 -16.19
N GLY A 82 12.13 5.32 -15.33
CA GLY A 82 12.35 6.74 -15.04
C GLY A 82 11.69 7.72 -16.02
N THR A 83 10.97 7.21 -17.03
CA THR A 83 10.33 8.08 -18.04
C THR A 83 9.02 8.69 -17.58
N MET A 84 8.38 8.12 -16.56
CA MET A 84 7.01 8.46 -16.12
C MET A 84 5.98 8.34 -17.24
N GLU A 85 6.23 7.43 -18.20
CA GLU A 85 5.38 7.19 -19.36
C GLU A 85 5.20 5.69 -19.61
N VAL A 86 4.03 5.30 -20.09
CA VAL A 86 3.72 3.94 -20.52
C VAL A 86 3.01 3.98 -21.87
N ASN A 87 3.50 3.22 -22.86
CA ASN A 87 2.95 3.17 -24.23
C ASN A 87 2.71 4.59 -24.83
N GLY A 88 3.62 5.54 -24.56
CA GLY A 88 3.55 6.92 -25.06
C GLY A 88 2.56 7.83 -24.32
N LYS A 89 1.93 7.38 -23.25
CA LYS A 89 1.06 8.16 -22.37
C LYS A 89 1.80 8.55 -21.10
N LYS A 90 1.68 9.80 -20.67
CA LYS A 90 2.24 10.25 -19.38
C LYS A 90 1.43 9.74 -18.22
N ILE A 91 2.10 9.44 -17.11
CA ILE A 91 1.45 9.09 -15.83
C ILE A 91 1.43 10.35 -14.96
N GLU A 92 0.24 10.72 -14.49
CA GLU A 92 -0.01 11.77 -13.50
C GLU A 92 -0.57 11.12 -12.23
N ILE A 93 0.02 11.44 -11.07
CA ILE A 93 -0.39 10.90 -9.77
C ILE A 93 -1.02 12.02 -8.96
N ILE A 94 -2.23 11.79 -8.44
CA ILE A 94 -2.97 12.75 -7.62
C ILE A 94 -3.20 12.12 -6.24
N TYR A 95 -2.64 12.73 -5.20
CA TYR A 95 -2.77 12.27 -3.82
C TYR A 95 -3.89 12.98 -3.09
N GLU A 96 -4.70 12.23 -2.35
CA GLU A 96 -5.71 12.74 -1.42
C GLU A 96 -5.54 12.11 -0.05
N ASP A 97 -5.59 12.97 0.99
CA ASP A 97 -5.49 12.55 2.39
C ASP A 97 -6.85 12.09 2.91
N THR A 98 -6.94 10.83 3.34
CA THR A 98 -8.15 10.26 3.93
C THR A 98 -8.30 10.58 5.41
N GLU A 99 -7.27 11.12 6.05
CA GLU A 99 -7.21 11.39 7.50
C GLU A 99 -7.50 10.15 8.38
N THR A 100 -7.43 8.94 7.80
CA THR A 100 -7.87 7.69 8.42
C THR A 100 -9.35 7.74 8.84
N LYS A 101 -10.22 8.29 7.97
CA LYS A 101 -11.66 8.47 8.21
C LYS A 101 -12.48 8.05 6.98
N PRO A 102 -13.38 7.06 7.12
CA PRO A 102 -14.17 6.55 5.98
C PRO A 102 -14.97 7.63 5.25
N GLU A 103 -15.59 8.57 5.97
CA GLU A 103 -16.38 9.65 5.37
C GLU A 103 -15.51 10.63 4.57
N VAL A 104 -14.27 10.87 5.00
CA VAL A 104 -13.30 11.69 4.26
C VAL A 104 -12.80 10.92 3.05
N ALA A 105 -12.50 9.62 3.19
CA ALA A 105 -12.06 8.77 2.09
C ALA A 105 -13.09 8.74 0.94
N VAL A 106 -14.39 8.59 1.25
CA VAL A 106 -15.47 8.65 0.25
C VAL A 106 -15.50 10.02 -0.45
N GLN A 107 -15.43 11.13 0.31
CA GLN A 107 -15.42 12.47 -0.26
C GLN A 107 -14.23 12.68 -1.21
N LYS A 108 -13.04 12.21 -0.82
CA LYS A 108 -11.81 12.32 -1.60
C LYS A 108 -11.84 11.43 -2.84
N ALA A 109 -12.35 10.20 -2.73
CA ALA A 109 -12.55 9.30 -3.87
C ALA A 109 -13.51 9.92 -4.90
N THR A 110 -14.64 10.46 -4.45
CA THR A 110 -15.61 11.14 -5.33
C THR A 110 -14.95 12.31 -6.09
N LYS A 111 -14.15 13.14 -5.38
CA LYS A 111 -13.40 14.23 -6.03
C LYS A 111 -12.43 13.70 -7.09
N LEU A 112 -11.67 12.65 -6.80
CA LEU A 112 -10.75 12.05 -7.77
C LEU A 112 -11.49 11.53 -9.02
N LEU A 113 -12.65 10.94 -8.82
CA LEU A 113 -13.46 10.35 -9.91
C LEU A 113 -14.20 11.40 -10.74
N GLU A 114 -14.85 12.37 -10.09
CA GLU A 114 -15.72 13.36 -10.76
C GLU A 114 -14.95 14.58 -11.27
N ASP A 115 -14.11 15.19 -10.41
CA ASP A 115 -13.42 16.44 -10.72
C ASP A 115 -12.10 16.18 -11.45
N ASP A 116 -11.26 15.27 -10.91
CA ASP A 116 -9.93 14.97 -11.44
C ASP A 116 -9.97 13.93 -12.57
N GLN A 117 -11.07 13.18 -12.71
CA GLN A 117 -11.33 12.19 -13.75
C GLN A 117 -10.19 11.17 -13.87
N VAL A 118 -9.85 10.53 -12.75
CA VAL A 118 -8.77 9.53 -12.71
C VAL A 118 -9.16 8.25 -13.43
N ASP A 119 -8.16 7.56 -13.99
CA ASP A 119 -8.31 6.28 -14.66
C ASP A 119 -8.22 5.10 -13.68
N PHE A 120 -7.48 5.29 -12.58
CA PHE A 120 -7.31 4.31 -11.51
C PHE A 120 -7.48 4.96 -10.14
N LEU A 121 -8.01 4.19 -9.19
CA LEU A 121 -7.87 4.45 -7.76
C LEU A 121 -6.82 3.53 -7.15
N VAL A 122 -6.09 4.02 -6.15
CA VAL A 122 -5.16 3.24 -5.34
C VAL A 122 -5.39 3.55 -3.87
N GLY A 123 -5.28 2.57 -3.01
CA GLY A 123 -5.41 2.73 -1.56
C GLY A 123 -6.54 1.87 -0.99
N SER A 124 -6.99 2.15 0.22
CA SER A 124 -6.47 3.15 1.15
C SER A 124 -5.67 2.51 2.27
N SER A 125 -5.15 3.33 3.19
CA SER A 125 -4.35 2.82 4.32
C SER A 125 -5.20 2.04 5.34
N SER A 126 -6.44 2.44 5.55
CA SER A 126 -7.38 1.86 6.52
C SER A 126 -8.35 0.90 5.84
N SER A 127 -8.61 -0.26 6.45
CA SER A 127 -9.65 -1.18 5.99
C SER A 127 -11.04 -0.54 6.02
N GLY A 128 -11.34 0.28 7.02
CA GLY A 128 -12.61 1.01 7.11
C GLY A 128 -12.79 2.01 5.98
N ASP A 129 -11.74 2.77 5.65
CA ASP A 129 -11.73 3.72 4.53
C ASP A 129 -11.92 2.97 3.19
N THR A 130 -11.17 1.87 3.01
CA THR A 130 -11.24 1.06 1.80
C THR A 130 -12.64 0.52 1.57
N LEU A 131 -13.24 -0.14 2.57
CA LEU A 131 -14.59 -0.69 2.49
C LEU A 131 -15.65 0.38 2.14
N ALA A 132 -15.47 1.60 2.64
CA ALA A 132 -16.38 2.71 2.30
C ALA A 132 -16.22 3.20 0.85
N VAL A 133 -15.05 3.02 0.25
CA VAL A 133 -14.72 3.47 -1.12
C VAL A 133 -15.02 2.39 -2.17
N LEU A 134 -14.99 1.08 -1.83
CA LEU A 134 -15.18 0.00 -2.81
C LEU A 134 -16.40 0.18 -3.72
N PRO A 135 -17.60 0.60 -3.22
CA PRO A 135 -18.77 0.78 -4.09
C PRO A 135 -18.55 1.83 -5.19
N LEU A 136 -17.68 2.83 -4.96
CA LEU A 136 -17.40 3.86 -5.97
C LEU A 136 -16.58 3.30 -7.13
N ALA A 137 -15.69 2.34 -6.89
CA ALA A 137 -14.94 1.69 -7.97
C ALA A 137 -15.88 1.00 -8.96
N GLU A 138 -16.90 0.30 -8.46
CA GLU A 138 -17.96 -0.33 -9.27
C GLU A 138 -18.88 0.71 -9.92
N GLU A 139 -19.36 1.73 -9.18
CA GLU A 139 -20.25 2.77 -9.68
C GLU A 139 -19.66 3.56 -10.85
N TYR A 140 -18.34 3.86 -10.77
CA TYR A 140 -17.64 4.62 -11.80
C TYR A 140 -16.86 3.73 -12.80
N GLU A 141 -16.98 2.41 -12.71
CA GLU A 141 -16.27 1.44 -13.56
C GLU A 141 -14.76 1.78 -13.65
N LYS A 142 -14.10 1.89 -12.47
CA LYS A 142 -12.66 2.17 -12.37
C LYS A 142 -11.94 1.11 -11.56
N ILE A 143 -10.79 0.65 -12.07
CA ILE A 143 -9.95 -0.28 -11.30
C ILE A 143 -9.45 0.43 -10.05
N MET A 144 -9.65 -0.24 -8.90
CA MET A 144 -9.07 0.15 -7.63
C MET A 144 -8.04 -0.90 -7.18
N VAL A 145 -6.77 -0.49 -7.07
CA VAL A 145 -5.71 -1.33 -6.51
C VAL A 145 -5.60 -1.06 -5.02
N VAL A 146 -5.96 -2.04 -4.21
CA VAL A 146 -5.99 -1.93 -2.74
C VAL A 146 -4.60 -2.22 -2.16
N GLU A 147 -4.05 -1.23 -1.47
CA GLU A 147 -2.79 -1.28 -0.72
C GLU A 147 -2.81 -0.15 0.34
N PRO A 148 -2.50 -0.38 1.61
CA PRO A 148 -2.14 -1.64 2.28
C PRO A 148 -3.28 -2.28 3.10
N ALA A 149 -4.54 -1.88 2.95
CA ALA A 149 -5.66 -2.38 3.73
C ALA A 149 -5.83 -3.91 3.64
N VAL A 150 -6.11 -4.56 4.78
CA VAL A 150 -5.96 -6.02 4.91
C VAL A 150 -7.23 -6.78 5.30
N ALA A 151 -8.36 -6.11 5.64
CA ALA A 151 -9.58 -6.83 6.00
C ALA A 151 -9.97 -7.84 4.92
N ASP A 152 -10.31 -9.07 5.33
CA ASP A 152 -10.65 -10.16 4.41
C ASP A 152 -11.89 -9.85 3.59
N SER A 153 -12.83 -9.11 4.18
CA SER A 153 -14.09 -8.69 3.53
C SER A 153 -13.87 -7.89 2.23
N ILE A 154 -12.72 -7.22 2.06
CA ILE A 154 -12.41 -6.41 0.88
C ILE A 154 -12.41 -7.25 -0.42
N THR A 155 -11.79 -8.43 -0.42
CA THR A 155 -11.79 -9.39 -1.53
C THR A 155 -12.62 -10.63 -1.21
N GLY A 156 -13.48 -10.54 -0.19
CA GLY A 156 -14.47 -11.52 0.24
C GLY A 156 -15.88 -10.99 0.04
N SER A 157 -16.65 -10.80 1.12
CA SER A 157 -18.07 -10.41 1.07
C SER A 157 -18.36 -9.08 0.36
N GLU A 158 -17.39 -8.17 0.31
CA GLU A 158 -17.51 -6.85 -0.33
C GLU A 158 -16.77 -6.78 -1.68
N PHE A 159 -16.36 -7.93 -2.23
CA PHE A 159 -15.69 -8.01 -3.52
C PHE A 159 -16.58 -7.52 -4.65
N ASN A 160 -15.99 -6.77 -5.58
CA ASN A 160 -16.52 -6.51 -6.90
C ASN A 160 -15.40 -6.63 -7.95
N GLU A 161 -15.75 -6.80 -9.21
CA GLU A 161 -14.78 -7.12 -10.28
C GLU A 161 -13.73 -6.02 -10.57
N TYR A 162 -13.97 -4.78 -10.10
CA TYR A 162 -13.04 -3.66 -10.28
C TYR A 162 -11.95 -3.58 -9.22
N ILE A 163 -11.99 -4.46 -8.20
CA ILE A 163 -11.03 -4.45 -7.09
C ILE A 163 -9.90 -5.45 -7.32
N PHE A 164 -8.66 -4.98 -7.27
CA PHE A 164 -7.45 -5.80 -7.24
C PHE A 164 -6.66 -5.45 -5.98
N ARG A 165 -6.14 -6.45 -5.24
CA ARG A 165 -5.41 -6.18 -4.01
C ARG A 165 -3.99 -6.72 -4.07
N THR A 166 -2.99 -5.81 -4.04
CA THR A 166 -1.57 -6.14 -3.89
C THR A 166 -1.16 -6.30 -2.43
N GLY A 167 -1.90 -5.68 -1.50
CA GLY A 167 -1.74 -5.91 -0.08
C GLY A 167 -2.03 -7.37 0.31
N ARG A 168 -1.30 -7.90 1.30
CA ARG A 168 -1.74 -9.16 1.90
C ARG A 168 -3.09 -8.94 2.61
N ASN A 169 -3.81 -10.01 2.90
CA ASN A 169 -5.03 -9.94 3.68
C ASN A 169 -4.86 -10.53 5.11
N SER A 170 -5.87 -10.36 5.94
CA SER A 170 -5.86 -10.84 7.34
C SER A 170 -5.71 -12.36 7.43
N SER A 171 -6.28 -13.12 6.49
CA SER A 171 -6.11 -14.58 6.44
C SER A 171 -4.68 -14.99 6.14
N GLN A 172 -3.95 -14.27 5.25
CA GLN A 172 -2.53 -14.55 5.01
C GLN A 172 -1.70 -14.29 6.26
N ASP A 173 -1.94 -13.16 6.97
CA ASP A 173 -1.31 -12.88 8.26
C ASP A 173 -1.61 -13.99 9.29
N ALA A 174 -2.86 -14.44 9.32
CA ALA A 174 -3.34 -15.46 10.25
C ALA A 174 -2.67 -16.83 10.01
N TYR A 175 -2.57 -17.28 8.77
CA TYR A 175 -1.88 -18.54 8.45
C TYR A 175 -0.40 -18.48 8.83
N ALA A 176 0.26 -17.36 8.54
CA ALA A 176 1.66 -17.16 8.90
C ALA A 176 1.85 -17.13 10.42
N ALA A 177 0.95 -16.46 11.15
CA ALA A 177 0.99 -16.41 12.63
C ALA A 177 0.69 -17.77 13.27
N ALA A 178 -0.36 -18.45 12.83
CA ALA A 178 -0.74 -19.75 13.35
C ALA A 178 0.38 -20.79 13.14
N ALA A 179 1.05 -20.77 11.98
CA ALA A 179 2.20 -21.63 11.72
C ALA A 179 3.37 -21.43 12.70
N ALA A 180 3.45 -20.25 13.33
CA ALA A 180 4.51 -19.94 14.30
C ALA A 180 4.18 -20.37 15.74
N ILE A 181 2.88 -20.31 16.16
CA ILE A 181 2.53 -20.43 17.59
C ILE A 181 1.41 -21.42 17.91
N ALA A 182 0.60 -21.82 16.94
CA ALA A 182 -0.52 -22.72 17.20
C ALA A 182 -0.08 -24.21 17.24
N GLY A 183 -0.77 -25.01 18.03
CA GLY A 183 -0.55 -26.45 18.17
C GLY A 183 -1.56 -27.07 19.13
N ASP A 184 -1.56 -28.38 19.21
CA ASP A 184 -2.50 -29.15 19.99
C ASP A 184 -2.54 -28.70 21.47
N GLY A 185 -3.71 -28.23 21.91
CA GLY A 185 -3.96 -27.80 23.29
C GLY A 185 -3.31 -26.49 23.71
N VAL A 186 -2.64 -25.76 22.79
CA VAL A 186 -2.10 -24.44 23.07
C VAL A 186 -3.26 -23.45 23.26
N LYS A 187 -3.26 -22.72 24.38
CA LYS A 187 -4.26 -21.70 24.72
C LYS A 187 -3.82 -20.35 24.29
N ILE A 188 -4.64 -19.68 23.49
CA ILE A 188 -4.32 -18.37 22.93
C ILE A 188 -5.42 -17.37 23.28
N ALA A 189 -5.02 -16.21 23.79
CA ALA A 189 -5.87 -15.02 23.84
C ALA A 189 -5.53 -14.12 22.66
N THR A 190 -6.52 -13.43 22.09
CA THR A 190 -6.30 -12.41 21.07
C THR A 190 -6.60 -11.02 21.63
N PHE A 191 -5.92 -10.00 21.11
CA PHE A 191 -6.17 -8.61 21.42
C PHE A 191 -6.08 -7.76 20.15
N ALA A 192 -7.14 -7.01 19.85
CA ALA A 192 -7.27 -6.28 18.59
C ALA A 192 -8.02 -4.95 18.76
N PRO A 193 -7.91 -3.99 17.81
CA PRO A 193 -8.76 -2.81 17.78
C PRO A 193 -10.17 -3.17 17.30
N ASP A 194 -11.16 -2.45 17.81
CA ASP A 194 -12.59 -2.70 17.60
C ASP A 194 -13.10 -2.08 16.29
N TYR A 195 -12.61 -2.60 15.13
CA TYR A 195 -13.11 -2.27 13.79
C TYR A 195 -12.74 -3.40 12.79
N SER A 196 -13.15 -3.29 11.52
CA SER A 196 -13.05 -4.36 10.51
C SER A 196 -11.68 -5.06 10.43
N PHE A 197 -10.58 -4.30 10.49
CA PHE A 197 -9.23 -4.87 10.53
C PHE A 197 -9.04 -5.84 11.71
N GLY A 198 -9.44 -5.41 12.91
CA GLY A 198 -9.29 -6.22 14.12
C GLY A 198 -10.22 -7.43 14.11
N TRP A 199 -11.48 -7.27 13.70
CA TRP A 199 -12.44 -8.37 13.65
C TRP A 199 -12.05 -9.44 12.65
N ASP A 200 -11.71 -9.04 11.41
CA ASP A 200 -11.30 -9.98 10.36
C ASP A 200 -9.97 -10.67 10.74
N GLY A 201 -9.00 -9.91 11.29
CA GLY A 201 -7.73 -10.47 11.72
C GLY A 201 -7.86 -11.51 12.84
N VAL A 202 -8.68 -11.25 13.85
CA VAL A 202 -8.94 -12.20 14.95
C VAL A 202 -9.71 -13.41 14.43
N ASN A 203 -10.74 -13.24 13.61
CA ASN A 203 -11.53 -14.33 13.06
C ASN A 203 -10.69 -15.24 12.16
N ALA A 204 -9.87 -14.66 11.30
CA ALA A 204 -8.95 -15.40 10.43
C ALA A 204 -7.92 -16.19 11.26
N PHE A 205 -7.31 -15.54 12.27
CA PHE A 205 -6.34 -16.21 13.14
C PHE A 205 -6.98 -17.36 13.94
N LYS A 206 -8.16 -17.14 14.53
CA LYS A 206 -8.91 -18.17 15.23
C LYS A 206 -9.15 -19.40 14.34
N THR A 207 -9.65 -19.17 13.11
CA THR A 207 -9.89 -20.24 12.14
C THR A 207 -8.61 -21.03 11.82
N ALA A 208 -7.48 -20.33 11.60
CA ALA A 208 -6.21 -20.97 11.30
C ALA A 208 -5.63 -21.72 12.51
N ALA A 209 -5.69 -21.12 13.70
CA ALA A 209 -5.14 -21.71 14.93
C ALA A 209 -5.94 -22.94 15.41
N GLU A 210 -7.27 -22.89 15.34
CA GLU A 210 -8.13 -24.02 15.69
C GLU A 210 -7.93 -25.24 14.77
N LYS A 211 -7.65 -24.99 13.47
CA LYS A 211 -7.26 -26.07 12.53
C LYS A 211 -5.98 -26.80 12.97
N LEU A 212 -5.09 -26.13 13.69
CA LEU A 212 -3.84 -26.68 14.21
C LEU A 212 -3.99 -27.22 15.65
N GLY A 213 -5.23 -27.27 16.20
CA GLY A 213 -5.53 -27.83 17.51
C GLY A 213 -5.38 -26.86 18.67
N ALA A 214 -5.18 -25.55 18.42
CA ALA A 214 -5.15 -24.53 19.47
C ALA A 214 -6.56 -24.20 19.98
N GLU A 215 -6.64 -23.68 21.21
CA GLU A 215 -7.86 -23.20 21.86
C GLU A 215 -7.80 -21.67 22.00
N ILE A 216 -8.77 -20.94 21.43
CA ILE A 216 -8.93 -19.50 21.66
C ILE A 216 -9.72 -19.31 22.96
N VAL A 217 -9.03 -18.93 24.03
CA VAL A 217 -9.62 -18.80 25.37
C VAL A 217 -10.21 -17.42 25.65
N LEU A 218 -9.82 -16.40 24.88
CA LEU A 218 -10.33 -15.03 25.00
C LEU A 218 -10.12 -14.27 23.68
N GLU A 219 -11.15 -13.57 23.26
CA GLU A 219 -11.08 -12.54 22.21
C GLU A 219 -11.36 -11.19 22.87
N GLU A 220 -10.37 -10.29 22.88
CA GLU A 220 -10.50 -8.97 23.51
C GLU A 220 -10.30 -7.87 22.47
N TYR A 221 -11.15 -6.86 22.53
CA TYR A 221 -11.14 -5.73 21.60
C TYR A 221 -11.08 -4.42 22.38
N ALA A 222 -10.45 -3.39 21.78
CA ALA A 222 -10.37 -2.06 22.34
C ALA A 222 -10.68 -0.99 21.28
N ASP A 223 -11.30 0.13 21.74
CA ASP A 223 -11.50 1.30 20.89
C ASP A 223 -10.15 1.72 20.27
N PRO A 224 -10.03 1.87 18.93
CA PRO A 224 -8.79 2.30 18.27
C PRO A 224 -8.32 3.70 18.71
N ALA A 225 -9.20 4.52 19.27
CA ALA A 225 -8.84 5.82 19.85
C ALA A 225 -8.39 5.73 21.32
N ALA A 226 -8.50 4.56 21.96
CA ALA A 226 -8.07 4.39 23.34
C ALA A 226 -6.55 4.55 23.49
N THR A 227 -6.13 5.05 24.64
CA THR A 227 -4.72 5.21 25.03
C THR A 227 -4.37 4.42 26.29
N ASP A 228 -5.35 3.78 26.90
CA ASP A 228 -5.18 2.91 28.07
C ASP A 228 -5.87 1.56 27.86
N PHE A 229 -5.07 0.50 27.81
CA PHE A 229 -5.47 -0.88 27.57
C PHE A 229 -5.34 -1.75 28.84
N THR A 230 -5.07 -1.16 29.99
CA THR A 230 -4.79 -1.89 31.23
C THR A 230 -5.92 -2.87 31.60
N SER A 231 -7.18 -2.46 31.45
CA SER A 231 -8.32 -3.32 31.76
C SER A 231 -8.44 -4.52 30.79
N ASN A 232 -8.16 -4.31 29.50
CA ASN A 232 -8.18 -5.35 28.48
C ASN A 232 -7.07 -6.37 28.75
N LEU A 233 -5.85 -5.89 28.98
CA LEU A 233 -4.68 -6.74 29.27
C LEU A 233 -4.81 -7.48 30.62
N GLN A 234 -5.54 -6.91 31.60
CA GLN A 234 -5.88 -7.63 32.84
C GLN A 234 -6.78 -8.83 32.57
N LYS A 235 -7.80 -8.71 31.70
CA LYS A 235 -8.65 -9.84 31.30
C LYS A 235 -7.84 -10.94 30.60
N VAL A 236 -6.89 -10.54 29.73
CA VAL A 236 -5.96 -11.49 29.11
C VAL A 236 -5.16 -12.26 30.15
N MET A 237 -4.60 -11.57 31.16
CA MET A 237 -3.84 -12.23 32.22
C MET A 237 -4.71 -13.15 33.09
N ASP A 238 -5.96 -12.78 33.33
CA ASP A 238 -6.91 -13.59 34.11
C ASP A 238 -7.34 -14.87 33.36
N ALA A 239 -7.36 -14.82 32.01
CA ALA A 239 -7.64 -15.97 31.15
C ALA A 239 -6.48 -16.98 31.10
N LYS A 240 -5.27 -16.60 31.52
CA LYS A 240 -4.06 -17.45 31.61
C LYS A 240 -3.76 -18.21 30.31
N PRO A 241 -3.65 -17.55 29.17
CA PRO A 241 -3.28 -18.20 27.92
C PRO A 241 -1.78 -18.56 27.91
N ASP A 242 -1.36 -19.47 27.04
CA ASP A 242 0.05 -19.71 26.73
C ASP A 242 0.62 -18.57 25.87
N TYR A 243 -0.22 -18.04 24.95
CA TYR A 243 0.13 -16.92 24.07
C TYR A 243 -0.92 -15.82 24.11
N LEU A 244 -0.47 -14.57 24.03
CA LEU A 244 -1.26 -13.43 23.60
C LEU A 244 -0.87 -13.10 22.15
N PHE A 245 -1.80 -13.32 21.24
CA PHE A 245 -1.66 -12.88 19.83
C PHE A 245 -2.27 -11.50 19.68
N VAL A 246 -1.46 -10.54 19.24
CA VAL A 246 -1.86 -9.14 19.11
C VAL A 246 -2.00 -8.81 17.62
N VAL A 247 -3.22 -8.43 17.23
CA VAL A 247 -3.52 -7.81 15.93
C VAL A 247 -3.62 -6.32 16.18
N TRP A 248 -2.65 -5.53 15.70
CA TRP A 248 -2.67 -4.09 15.97
C TRP A 248 -2.08 -3.28 14.82
N ALA A 249 -2.67 -2.09 14.58
CA ALA A 249 -2.21 -1.12 13.60
C ALA A 249 -2.36 0.32 14.16
N GLY A 250 -1.47 1.21 13.75
CA GLY A 250 -1.55 2.64 14.08
C GLY A 250 -0.77 3.07 15.32
N ALA A 251 -0.79 4.37 15.58
CA ALA A 251 0.07 5.03 16.55
C ALA A 251 -0.28 4.71 18.01
N ASN A 252 -1.56 4.50 18.34
CA ASN A 252 -2.01 4.15 19.69
C ASN A 252 -1.87 2.64 19.90
N SER A 253 -0.65 2.18 20.18
CA SER A 253 -0.37 0.74 20.29
C SER A 253 -0.28 0.26 21.74
N PRO A 254 -0.57 -1.05 22.03
CA PRO A 254 -0.54 -1.58 23.39
C PRO A 254 0.87 -1.97 23.88
N TRP A 255 1.91 -1.84 23.05
CA TRP A 255 3.24 -2.43 23.33
C TRP A 255 3.86 -1.96 24.63
N ASN A 256 3.80 -0.66 24.95
CA ASN A 256 4.33 -0.13 26.20
C ASN A 256 3.60 -0.71 27.42
N GLN A 257 2.27 -0.83 27.35
CA GLN A 257 1.48 -1.35 28.46
C GLN A 257 1.64 -2.85 28.62
N ILE A 258 1.82 -3.61 27.54
CA ILE A 258 2.20 -5.03 27.56
C ILE A 258 3.53 -5.20 28.31
N ALA A 259 4.52 -4.36 28.03
CA ALA A 259 5.82 -4.35 28.70
C ALA A 259 5.71 -3.95 30.17
N ASP A 260 5.01 -2.84 30.48
CA ASP A 260 4.84 -2.31 31.84
C ASP A 260 4.11 -3.28 32.77
N LEU A 261 3.12 -4.00 32.27
CA LEU A 261 2.39 -5.04 32.99
C LEU A 261 3.18 -6.36 33.12
N LYS A 262 4.34 -6.42 32.47
CA LYS A 262 5.25 -7.58 32.53
C LYS A 262 4.55 -8.91 32.21
N ILE A 263 3.75 -8.91 31.16
CA ILE A 263 2.90 -10.04 30.77
C ILE A 263 3.76 -11.30 30.55
N GLN A 264 4.93 -11.17 29.91
CA GLN A 264 5.86 -12.28 29.69
C GLN A 264 6.42 -12.88 30.99
N GLU A 265 6.69 -12.04 32.02
CA GLU A 265 7.15 -12.52 33.34
C GLU A 265 6.07 -13.37 34.05
N LYS A 266 4.81 -13.28 33.62
CA LYS A 266 3.68 -14.09 34.09
C LYS A 266 3.50 -15.42 33.34
N GLY A 267 4.43 -15.72 32.40
CA GLY A 267 4.43 -16.96 31.64
C GLY A 267 3.62 -16.90 30.33
N ILE A 268 3.08 -15.73 29.95
CA ILE A 268 2.32 -15.54 28.71
C ILE A 268 3.28 -15.05 27.62
N LYS A 269 3.46 -15.84 26.58
CA LYS A 269 4.28 -15.44 25.42
C LYS A 269 3.50 -14.46 24.55
N ILE A 270 4.20 -13.51 23.94
CA ILE A 270 3.59 -12.56 23.00
C ILE A 270 3.92 -12.97 21.57
N SER A 271 2.96 -12.84 20.66
CA SER A 271 3.16 -13.01 19.23
C SER A 271 2.36 -11.97 18.44
N THR A 272 2.94 -11.53 17.32
CA THR A 272 2.32 -10.60 16.39
C THR A 272 3.07 -10.65 15.04
N GLY A 273 2.55 -9.98 14.02
CA GLY A 273 3.33 -9.62 12.84
C GLY A 273 4.41 -8.60 13.21
N ALA A 274 5.57 -8.67 12.57
CA ALA A 274 6.58 -7.62 12.72
C ALA A 274 6.03 -6.31 12.16
N PRO A 275 5.89 -5.29 13.01
CA PRO A 275 5.34 -4.01 12.62
C PRO A 275 6.35 -3.15 11.86
N ASP A 276 5.98 -1.89 11.58
CA ASP A 276 6.91 -0.90 11.07
C ASP A 276 8.05 -0.58 12.08
N ILE A 277 9.09 0.07 11.60
CA ILE A 277 10.29 0.38 12.39
C ILE A 277 9.95 1.24 13.62
N ILE A 278 8.96 2.15 13.51
CA ILE A 278 8.53 2.97 14.63
C ILE A 278 8.00 2.10 15.77
N ALA A 279 7.17 1.13 15.47
CA ALA A 279 6.64 0.22 16.47
C ALA A 279 7.71 -0.77 16.98
N LEU A 280 8.63 -1.23 16.13
CA LEU A 280 9.77 -2.07 16.53
C LEU A 280 10.63 -1.41 17.63
N GLN A 281 10.76 -0.07 17.64
CA GLN A 281 11.50 0.66 18.69
C GLN A 281 10.91 0.46 20.10
N PHE A 282 9.63 0.11 20.22
CA PHE A 282 8.95 -0.20 21.47
C PHE A 282 8.97 -1.69 21.82
N MET A 283 9.52 -2.55 20.94
CA MET A 283 9.49 -4.00 21.10
C MET A 283 10.80 -4.59 21.70
N ASN A 284 11.70 -3.78 22.22
CA ASN A 284 12.89 -4.27 22.93
C ASN A 284 12.59 -5.32 24.02
N PRO A 285 11.50 -5.23 24.80
CA PRO A 285 11.12 -6.28 25.74
C PRO A 285 10.69 -7.59 25.07
N LEU A 286 10.47 -7.60 23.76
CA LEU A 286 9.99 -8.75 23.00
C LEU A 286 11.08 -9.47 22.20
N VAL A 287 12.37 -9.19 22.48
CA VAL A 287 13.50 -9.92 21.88
C VAL A 287 13.33 -11.44 22.12
N GLY A 288 13.46 -12.22 21.04
CA GLY A 288 13.21 -13.66 21.04
C GLY A 288 11.76 -14.04 20.69
N MET A 289 10.85 -13.07 20.53
CA MET A 289 9.48 -13.32 20.04
C MET A 289 9.55 -13.96 18.65
N GLU A 290 8.81 -15.05 18.47
CA GLU A 290 8.56 -15.66 17.16
C GLU A 290 7.20 -15.19 16.64
N GLY A 291 7.14 -14.93 15.34
CA GLY A 291 5.96 -14.44 14.66
C GLY A 291 6.16 -14.43 13.15
N PHE A 292 5.51 -13.51 12.47
CA PHE A 292 5.62 -13.38 11.02
C PHE A 292 5.99 -11.96 10.60
N SER A 293 6.41 -11.81 9.36
CA SER A 293 6.61 -10.50 8.72
C SER A 293 6.18 -10.56 7.26
N VAL A 294 5.60 -9.47 6.77
CA VAL A 294 5.32 -9.27 5.32
C VAL A 294 6.53 -8.71 4.61
N TYR A 295 7.32 -7.91 5.34
CA TYR A 295 8.51 -7.28 4.81
C TYR A 295 9.39 -6.73 5.94
N TYR A 296 10.66 -6.89 5.78
CA TYR A 296 11.72 -6.08 6.37
C TYR A 296 12.83 -6.02 5.32
N HIS A 297 13.47 -4.89 5.13
CA HIS A 297 14.32 -4.60 3.97
C HIS A 297 15.44 -5.63 3.69
N THR A 298 15.79 -6.45 4.69
CA THR A 298 16.81 -7.52 4.56
C THR A 298 16.21 -8.89 4.28
N LEU A 299 14.89 -9.09 4.35
CA LEU A 299 14.27 -10.40 4.17
C LEU A 299 14.15 -10.80 2.68
N PRO A 300 13.59 -9.98 1.77
CA PRO A 300 13.52 -10.36 0.36
C PRO A 300 14.89 -10.29 -0.31
N GLN A 301 15.25 -11.34 -1.07
CA GLN A 301 16.54 -11.46 -1.76
C GLN A 301 16.35 -11.42 -3.27
N ASN A 302 15.90 -10.26 -3.82
CA ASN A 302 15.68 -10.05 -5.24
C ASN A 302 16.17 -8.66 -5.70
N ASP A 303 16.34 -8.50 -7.02
CA ASP A 303 16.89 -7.28 -7.61
C ASP A 303 15.96 -6.07 -7.46
N VAL A 304 14.64 -6.28 -7.44
CA VAL A 304 13.65 -5.20 -7.27
C VAL A 304 13.75 -4.62 -5.86
N ASN A 305 13.85 -5.48 -4.84
CA ASN A 305 14.07 -5.04 -3.46
C ASN A 305 15.41 -4.33 -3.28
N LYS A 306 16.47 -4.86 -3.90
CA LYS A 306 17.79 -4.23 -3.85
C LYS A 306 17.73 -2.80 -4.41
N TRP A 307 17.10 -2.61 -5.57
CA TRP A 307 16.90 -1.29 -6.16
C TRP A 307 16.09 -0.37 -5.23
N LEU A 308 15.00 -0.88 -4.65
CA LEU A 308 14.18 -0.11 -3.70
C LEU A 308 15.01 0.36 -2.50
N VAL A 309 15.79 -0.53 -1.88
CA VAL A 309 16.62 -0.20 -0.71
C VAL A 309 17.66 0.87 -1.09
N GLU A 310 18.35 0.72 -2.22
CA GLU A 310 19.38 1.67 -2.67
C GLU A 310 18.78 3.05 -2.97
N GLU A 311 17.67 3.13 -3.71
CA GLU A 311 17.04 4.41 -4.08
C GLU A 311 16.35 5.07 -2.88
N HIS A 312 15.71 4.31 -1.99
CA HIS A 312 15.09 4.85 -0.78
C HIS A 312 16.15 5.44 0.15
N GLN A 313 17.25 4.71 0.39
CA GLN A 313 18.37 5.20 1.20
C GLN A 313 19.01 6.47 0.60
N LYS A 314 19.17 6.52 -0.71
CA LYS A 314 19.73 7.67 -1.43
C LYS A 314 18.85 8.93 -1.32
N ARG A 315 17.52 8.78 -1.38
CA ARG A 315 16.58 9.92 -1.43
C ARG A 315 16.15 10.39 -0.05
N PHE A 316 15.92 9.45 0.86
CA PHE A 316 15.34 9.74 2.17
C PHE A 316 16.33 9.57 3.33
N ASN A 317 17.53 9.03 3.07
CA ASN A 317 18.54 8.66 4.09
C ASN A 317 17.96 7.69 5.15
N GLU A 318 17.00 6.85 4.74
CA GLU A 318 16.29 5.85 5.53
C GLU A 318 16.18 4.56 4.71
N VAL A 319 16.10 3.40 5.35
CA VAL A 319 15.73 2.16 4.68
C VAL A 319 14.22 2.14 4.39
N PRO A 320 13.75 1.42 3.35
CA PRO A 320 12.32 1.25 3.14
C PRO A 320 11.70 0.46 4.29
N ASP A 321 10.54 0.91 4.74
CA ASP A 321 9.80 0.30 5.84
C ASP A 321 8.60 -0.50 5.32
N LEU A 322 7.84 -1.10 6.22
CA LEU A 322 6.83 -2.14 6.05
C LEU A 322 5.87 -1.94 4.85
N PHE A 323 5.40 -0.72 4.62
CA PHE A 323 4.42 -0.41 3.56
C PHE A 323 5.02 0.21 2.30
N THR A 324 6.30 0.58 2.33
CA THR A 324 6.98 1.11 1.13
C THR A 324 7.00 0.12 -0.04
N PRO A 325 7.37 -1.18 0.15
CA PRO A 325 7.34 -2.15 -0.95
C PRO A 325 5.92 -2.45 -1.44
N GLY A 326 4.91 -2.31 -0.59
CA GLY A 326 3.51 -2.47 -0.98
C GLY A 326 3.07 -1.38 -1.96
N GLY A 327 3.32 -0.11 -1.63
CA GLY A 327 3.08 1.00 -2.55
C GLY A 327 3.80 0.82 -3.89
N MET A 328 5.06 0.36 -3.86
CA MET A 328 5.82 0.03 -5.07
C MET A 328 5.17 -1.12 -5.87
N SER A 329 4.66 -2.16 -5.20
CA SER A 329 3.97 -3.29 -5.84
C SER A 329 2.68 -2.86 -6.54
N ALA A 330 1.88 -1.98 -5.91
CA ALA A 330 0.68 -1.41 -6.51
C ALA A 330 1.00 -0.62 -7.78
N ALA A 331 2.04 0.23 -7.74
CA ALA A 331 2.50 0.97 -8.90
C ALA A 331 2.97 0.07 -10.04
N ILE A 332 3.79 -0.95 -9.73
CA ILE A 332 4.26 -1.92 -10.72
C ILE A 332 3.08 -2.65 -11.36
N SER A 333 2.10 -3.11 -10.57
CA SER A 333 0.93 -3.83 -11.11
C SER A 333 0.15 -3.01 -12.12
N ILE A 334 -0.08 -1.72 -11.86
CA ILE A 334 -0.76 -0.79 -12.78
C ILE A 334 0.05 -0.60 -14.07
N VAL A 335 1.35 -0.35 -13.95
CA VAL A 335 2.20 -0.13 -15.13
C VAL A 335 2.30 -1.40 -15.98
N GLU A 336 2.42 -2.58 -15.37
CA GLU A 336 2.42 -3.86 -16.10
C GLU A 336 1.07 -4.14 -16.78
N ALA A 337 -0.04 -3.85 -16.12
CA ALA A 337 -1.36 -3.95 -16.73
C ALA A 337 -1.49 -3.01 -17.95
N LEU A 338 -1.07 -1.74 -17.81
CA LEU A 338 -1.06 -0.78 -18.90
C LEU A 338 -0.14 -1.18 -20.06
N LYS A 339 1.03 -1.77 -19.79
CA LYS A 339 1.91 -2.32 -20.84
C LYS A 339 1.21 -3.43 -21.64
N LYS A 340 0.50 -4.33 -20.94
CA LYS A 340 -0.20 -5.46 -21.56
C LYS A 340 -1.49 -5.04 -22.29
N SER A 341 -2.13 -3.95 -21.87
CA SER A 341 -3.32 -3.39 -22.51
C SER A 341 -3.00 -2.42 -23.66
N ASP A 342 -1.73 -2.24 -24.04
CA ASP A 342 -1.25 -1.23 -25.00
C ASP A 342 -1.56 0.21 -24.56
N GLY A 343 -1.55 0.46 -23.25
CA GLY A 343 -1.84 1.75 -22.64
C GLY A 343 -3.33 2.08 -22.58
N ASP A 344 -4.20 1.13 -22.84
CA ASP A 344 -5.64 1.30 -22.69
C ASP A 344 -6.02 1.18 -21.21
N ALA A 345 -6.72 2.19 -20.68
CA ALA A 345 -7.18 2.25 -19.31
C ALA A 345 -8.67 1.92 -19.16
N ASP A 346 -9.30 1.33 -20.19
CA ASP A 346 -10.65 0.78 -20.08
C ASP A 346 -10.68 -0.32 -19.00
N ALA A 347 -11.58 -0.19 -18.05
CA ALA A 347 -11.59 -1.06 -16.88
C ALA A 347 -11.87 -2.52 -17.24
N ASN A 348 -12.78 -2.80 -18.17
CA ASN A 348 -13.10 -4.18 -18.57
C ASN A 348 -11.90 -4.86 -19.22
N LYS A 349 -11.17 -4.12 -20.07
CA LYS A 349 -9.94 -4.61 -20.67
C LYS A 349 -8.83 -4.84 -19.65
N LEU A 350 -8.75 -3.98 -18.63
CA LEU A 350 -7.79 -4.13 -17.54
C LEU A 350 -8.13 -5.33 -16.66
N ILE A 351 -9.39 -5.61 -16.37
CA ILE A 351 -9.82 -6.82 -15.66
C ILE A 351 -9.29 -8.06 -16.38
N ASP A 352 -9.59 -8.21 -17.68
CA ASP A 352 -9.12 -9.34 -18.51
C ASP A 352 -7.59 -9.51 -18.48
N VAL A 353 -6.85 -8.40 -18.37
CA VAL A 353 -5.38 -8.39 -18.35
C VAL A 353 -4.82 -8.70 -16.96
N MET A 354 -5.49 -8.24 -15.91
CA MET A 354 -5.00 -8.33 -14.53
C MET A 354 -5.37 -9.66 -13.87
N GLU A 355 -6.47 -10.30 -14.25
CA GLU A 355 -6.80 -11.66 -13.81
C GLU A 355 -5.69 -12.65 -14.16
N GLY A 356 -5.14 -13.36 -13.16
CA GLY A 356 -4.01 -14.27 -13.32
C GLY A 356 -2.67 -13.60 -13.64
N MET A 357 -2.60 -12.27 -13.66
CA MET A 357 -1.36 -11.55 -13.98
C MET A 357 -0.29 -11.74 -12.90
N SER A 358 0.90 -12.19 -13.33
CA SER A 358 2.10 -12.24 -12.48
C SER A 358 3.03 -11.07 -12.80
N PHE A 359 3.66 -10.51 -11.77
CA PHE A 359 4.58 -9.37 -11.87
C PHE A 359 5.61 -9.39 -10.73
N GLU A 360 6.82 -8.87 -11.03
CA GLU A 360 7.94 -8.86 -10.09
C GLU A 360 7.86 -7.63 -9.18
N THR A 361 8.04 -7.84 -7.87
CA THR A 361 7.94 -6.80 -6.85
C THR A 361 9.10 -6.86 -5.86
N PRO A 362 9.29 -5.85 -4.99
CA PRO A 362 10.28 -5.96 -3.91
C PRO A 362 10.04 -7.16 -2.98
N LYS A 363 8.81 -7.65 -2.88
CA LYS A 363 8.44 -8.81 -2.05
C LYS A 363 8.53 -10.15 -2.81
N GLY A 364 9.04 -10.15 -4.04
CA GLY A 364 9.09 -11.29 -4.95
C GLY A 364 7.98 -11.25 -5.99
N THR A 365 7.80 -12.35 -6.71
CA THR A 365 6.73 -12.48 -7.69
C THR A 365 5.37 -12.50 -7.01
N MET A 366 4.46 -11.65 -7.46
CA MET A 366 3.06 -11.65 -7.07
C MET A 366 2.19 -12.08 -8.23
N THR A 367 1.08 -12.75 -7.93
CA THR A 367 0.09 -13.14 -8.93
C THR A 367 -1.30 -12.80 -8.43
N PHE A 368 -2.07 -12.03 -9.19
CA PHE A 368 -3.48 -11.83 -8.90
C PHE A 368 -4.24 -13.13 -9.17
N ARG A 369 -4.93 -13.64 -8.16
CA ARG A 369 -5.79 -14.81 -8.30
C ARG A 369 -7.07 -14.40 -9.05
N GLU A 370 -7.49 -15.21 -10.03
CA GLU A 370 -8.62 -14.90 -10.90
C GLU A 370 -9.96 -14.82 -10.14
N GLU A 371 -10.12 -15.62 -9.09
CA GLU A 371 -11.42 -15.78 -8.41
C GLU A 371 -11.80 -14.59 -7.51
N ASP A 372 -10.80 -13.88 -6.95
CA ASP A 372 -11.04 -12.82 -5.97
C ASP A 372 -10.09 -11.64 -6.08
N HIS A 373 -9.26 -11.63 -7.11
CA HIS A 373 -8.25 -10.60 -7.40
C HIS A 373 -7.26 -10.31 -6.25
N GLN A 374 -7.14 -11.26 -5.30
CA GLN A 374 -6.12 -11.18 -4.24
C GLN A 374 -4.75 -11.58 -4.79
N ALA A 375 -3.76 -10.70 -4.64
CA ALA A 375 -2.39 -11.08 -4.96
C ALA A 375 -1.86 -12.13 -3.96
N LEU A 376 -1.41 -13.25 -4.49
CA LEU A 376 -0.68 -14.26 -3.75
C LEU A 376 0.80 -13.84 -3.67
N GLN A 377 1.40 -13.91 -2.49
CA GLN A 377 2.73 -13.41 -2.21
C GLN A 377 3.43 -14.23 -1.11
N SER A 378 4.76 -14.24 -1.11
CA SER A 378 5.55 -14.83 -0.02
C SER A 378 5.39 -14.01 1.28
N MET A 379 5.47 -14.70 2.40
CA MET A 379 5.58 -14.13 3.74
C MET A 379 6.74 -14.78 4.49
N TYR A 380 7.07 -14.28 5.67
CA TYR A 380 8.26 -14.72 6.40
C TYR A 380 7.91 -15.10 7.83
N SER A 381 8.26 -16.31 8.26
CA SER A 381 8.36 -16.64 9.68
C SER A 381 9.67 -16.07 10.20
N ILE A 382 9.60 -15.31 11.29
CA ILE A 382 10.73 -14.54 11.82
C ILE A 382 10.88 -14.71 13.33
N ARG A 383 12.09 -14.37 13.82
CA ARG A 383 12.35 -14.10 15.22
C ARG A 383 12.87 -12.68 15.38
N LEU A 384 12.44 -11.98 16.42
CA LEU A 384 13.02 -10.69 16.77
C LEU A 384 14.35 -10.88 17.49
N GLU A 385 15.43 -10.31 16.95
CA GLU A 385 16.79 -10.41 17.52
C GLU A 385 17.43 -9.03 17.61
N ASN A 386 18.35 -8.87 18.58
CA ASN A 386 19.20 -7.69 18.64
C ASN A 386 20.24 -7.75 17.52
N GLN A 387 20.47 -6.63 16.86
CA GLN A 387 21.51 -6.47 15.84
C GLN A 387 22.47 -5.33 16.22
N GLU A 388 23.77 -5.55 16.06
CA GLU A 388 24.77 -4.52 16.32
C GLU A 388 24.54 -3.28 15.45
N GLY A 389 24.54 -2.10 16.07
CA GLY A 389 24.32 -0.83 15.37
C GLY A 389 22.86 -0.46 15.13
N VAL A 390 21.89 -1.25 15.64
CA VAL A 390 20.46 -0.96 15.58
C VAL A 390 19.89 -0.92 16.99
N ASP A 391 19.14 0.12 17.34
CA ASP A 391 18.63 0.36 18.69
C ASP A 391 17.29 -0.34 18.99
N TYR A 392 16.78 -1.14 18.05
CA TYR A 392 15.53 -1.90 18.16
C TYR A 392 15.71 -3.34 17.67
N PRO A 393 14.90 -4.31 18.12
CA PRO A 393 15.01 -5.67 17.65
C PRO A 393 14.56 -5.77 16.18
N VAL A 394 15.34 -6.50 15.39
CA VAL A 394 15.09 -6.67 13.95
C VAL A 394 14.47 -8.03 13.65
N PRO A 395 13.59 -8.14 12.65
CA PRO A 395 13.09 -9.42 12.15
C PRO A 395 14.21 -10.20 11.46
N VAL A 396 14.55 -11.36 12.00
CA VAL A 396 15.51 -12.31 11.44
C VAL A 396 14.75 -13.50 10.87
N LEU A 397 15.09 -13.88 9.63
CA LEU A 397 14.42 -14.97 8.93
C LEU A 397 14.58 -16.30 9.64
N ILE A 398 13.47 -16.97 9.93
CA ILE A 398 13.42 -18.41 10.28
C ILE A 398 13.14 -19.20 9.00
N ARG A 399 12.07 -18.85 8.27
CA ARG A 399 11.62 -19.53 7.06
C ARG A 399 10.79 -18.59 6.18
N GLU A 400 11.01 -18.66 4.88
CA GLU A 400 10.08 -18.08 3.92
C GLU A 400 8.86 -19.01 3.76
N LEU A 401 7.68 -18.41 3.74
CA LEU A 401 6.39 -19.06 3.50
C LEU A 401 6.00 -18.76 2.06
N SER A 402 5.79 -19.81 1.25
CA SER A 402 5.43 -19.62 -0.15
C SER A 402 4.03 -19.00 -0.31
N PRO A 403 3.72 -18.40 -1.47
CA PRO A 403 2.38 -17.88 -1.76
C PRO A 403 1.27 -18.92 -1.56
N GLU A 404 1.53 -20.19 -1.88
CA GLU A 404 0.56 -21.29 -1.72
C GLU A 404 0.35 -21.67 -0.25
N GLU A 405 1.40 -21.60 0.57
CA GLU A 405 1.31 -21.89 2.02
C GLU A 405 0.47 -20.86 2.78
N THR A 406 0.44 -19.62 2.29
CA THR A 406 -0.30 -18.51 2.90
C THR A 406 -1.53 -18.11 2.10
N ALA A 407 -1.86 -18.83 1.02
CA ALA A 407 -3.03 -18.52 0.20
C ALA A 407 -4.31 -18.50 1.05
N PRO A 408 -5.04 -17.37 1.07
CA PRO A 408 -6.28 -17.28 1.81
C PRO A 408 -7.38 -18.09 1.12
N PRO A 409 -8.42 -18.53 1.83
CA PRO A 409 -9.59 -19.10 1.18
C PRO A 409 -10.24 -18.05 0.26
N VAL A 410 -10.84 -18.51 -0.83
CA VAL A 410 -11.74 -17.68 -1.65
C VAL A 410 -13.05 -17.52 -0.89
N MET A 411 -13.49 -16.27 -0.66
CA MET A 411 -14.63 -15.95 0.22
C MET A 411 -15.68 -15.04 -0.43
N ASN A 412 -15.56 -14.74 -1.73
CA ASN A 412 -16.53 -13.96 -2.52
C ASN A 412 -17.64 -14.82 -3.13
#